data_209c314f7fa1770e87c7ec96e4925137
#
_entry.id   209c314f7fa1770e87c7ec96e4925137
#
_cell.length_a   1.000
_cell.length_b   1.000
_cell.length_c   1.000
_cell.angle_alpha   90.00
_cell.angle_beta   90.00
_cell.angle_gamma   90.00
#
_symmetry.space_group_name_H-M   'P 1'
#
loop_
_entity.id
_entity.type
_entity.pdbx_description
1 polymer ?
#
loop_
_entity_poly.entity_id
_entity_poly.type
_entity_poly.pdbx_seq_one_letter_code
_entity_poly.pdbx_strand_id
1 'polypeptide(L)'
;MDSCITEFTARVELPQGSVVPSTFFARPSDEVGPDLIGKILWRPGIGGGRLTEVEAYLPQDDPACHAACGLTRRNAAMFGPPGSVYVYLSYGVHVLLNLVCDREEVGSAVLVRSFEPLGETQHLRCNRVGNGSATGRWAQVPDSRCDGPRLCCGPGRVGQALGLHLGLNGLPLGEASTLYVIDDGVAPKVNRTERIGISKGDRLLLRFITSESTYVSRRVQSRGG
;
A
#
# COMPACT_ATOMS: atom_id res chain seq x y z
N MET A 1 24.84 -15.44 15.33
CA MET A 1 23.92 -15.10 14.20
C MET A 1 23.37 -13.68 14.37
N ASP A 2 24.25 -12.72 14.69
CA ASP A 2 23.87 -11.33 15.07
C ASP A 2 24.60 -10.28 14.23
N SER A 3 24.81 -10.55 12.93
CA SER A 3 25.60 -9.62 12.09
C SER A 3 24.76 -8.73 11.14
N CYS A 4 23.42 -8.83 11.15
CA CYS A 4 22.59 -8.06 10.24
C CYS A 4 21.99 -6.76 10.84
N ILE A 5 22.22 -6.49 12.12
CA ILE A 5 21.54 -5.39 12.83
C ILE A 5 22.44 -4.17 13.12
N THR A 6 23.77 -4.27 12.97
CA THR A 6 24.65 -3.32 13.62
C THR A 6 25.33 -2.27 12.74
N GLU A 7 25.13 -2.19 11.43
CA GLU A 7 25.90 -1.24 10.58
C GLU A 7 25.14 -0.45 9.52
N PHE A 8 23.81 -0.29 9.60
CA PHE A 8 23.11 0.52 8.61
C PHE A 8 22.40 1.74 9.21
N THR A 9 23.17 2.72 9.67
CA THR A 9 22.71 4.09 9.97
C THR A 9 22.86 5.04 8.78
N ALA A 10 22.90 4.56 7.55
CA ALA A 10 22.71 5.44 6.43
C ALA A 10 21.28 5.98 6.51
N ARG A 11 21.13 7.28 6.77
CA ARG A 11 19.84 7.98 6.66
C ARG A 11 19.40 7.77 5.22
N VAL A 12 18.38 6.89 5.03
CA VAL A 12 17.75 6.77 3.73
C VAL A 12 17.04 8.09 3.49
N GLU A 13 17.65 8.93 2.66
CA GLU A 13 17.08 10.23 2.29
C GLU A 13 15.73 10.04 1.61
N LEU A 14 14.83 10.99 1.78
CA LEU A 14 13.58 11.00 1.02
C LEU A 14 13.91 11.14 -0.47
N PRO A 15 13.21 10.41 -1.37
CA PRO A 15 13.33 10.63 -2.79
C PRO A 15 13.06 12.08 -3.17
N GLN A 16 13.62 12.53 -4.29
CA GLN A 16 13.31 13.85 -4.83
C GLN A 16 11.81 13.94 -5.16
N GLY A 17 11.23 15.13 -4.92
CA GLY A 17 9.82 15.39 -5.15
C GLY A 17 9.18 16.19 -4.02
N SER A 18 7.90 16.41 -4.13
CA SER A 18 7.10 17.11 -3.12
C SER A 18 6.27 16.11 -2.32
N VAL A 19 6.23 16.25 -1.01
CA VAL A 19 5.32 15.47 -0.16
C VAL A 19 3.88 15.81 -0.55
N VAL A 20 3.10 14.78 -0.85
CA VAL A 20 1.70 14.92 -1.23
C VAL A 20 0.89 15.39 -0.02
N PRO A 21 0.19 16.54 -0.09
CA PRO A 21 -0.58 17.07 1.03
C PRO A 21 -1.84 16.25 1.32
N SER A 22 -2.38 16.35 2.53
CA SER A 22 -3.62 15.67 2.92
C SER A 22 -4.83 16.06 2.04
N THR A 23 -4.85 17.27 1.50
CA THR A 23 -5.88 17.74 0.56
C THR A 23 -5.95 16.93 -0.73
N PHE A 24 -4.86 16.29 -1.14
CA PHE A 24 -4.84 15.35 -2.27
C PHE A 24 -5.78 14.17 -2.02
N PHE A 25 -5.85 13.70 -0.79
CA PHE A 25 -6.69 12.57 -0.37
C PHE A 25 -8.14 12.97 -0.04
N ALA A 26 -8.42 14.28 0.09
CA ALA A 26 -9.77 14.78 0.39
C ALA A 26 -10.70 14.76 -0.84
N ARG A 27 -10.67 13.65 -1.59
CA ARG A 27 -11.45 13.38 -2.81
C ARG A 27 -11.92 11.91 -2.79
N PRO A 28 -12.92 11.54 -3.58
CA PRO A 28 -13.35 10.13 -3.72
C PRO A 28 -12.19 9.19 -4.04
N SER A 29 -12.18 8.00 -3.44
CA SER A 29 -11.07 7.05 -3.59
C SER A 29 -10.86 6.54 -5.01
N ASP A 30 -11.88 6.55 -5.86
CA ASP A 30 -11.79 6.19 -7.28
C ASP A 30 -11.22 7.31 -8.17
N GLU A 31 -11.11 8.53 -7.64
CA GLU A 31 -10.34 9.64 -8.21
C GLU A 31 -8.89 9.65 -7.68
N VAL A 32 -8.72 9.42 -6.38
CA VAL A 32 -7.39 9.36 -5.75
C VAL A 32 -6.59 8.14 -6.24
N GLY A 33 -7.25 6.99 -6.42
CA GLY A 33 -6.59 5.75 -6.82
C GLY A 33 -5.75 5.88 -8.09
N PRO A 34 -6.31 6.32 -9.24
CA PRO A 34 -5.52 6.48 -10.47
C PRO A 34 -4.40 7.52 -10.31
N ASP A 35 -4.63 8.61 -9.55
CA ASP A 35 -3.64 9.66 -9.34
C ASP A 35 -2.49 9.24 -8.40
N LEU A 36 -2.67 8.18 -7.61
CA LEU A 36 -1.61 7.57 -6.80
C LEU A 36 -0.64 6.72 -7.63
N ILE A 37 -1.07 6.19 -8.79
CA ILE A 37 -0.18 5.43 -9.66
C ILE A 37 0.92 6.34 -10.17
N GLY A 38 2.17 5.91 -9.98
CA GLY A 38 3.35 6.72 -10.29
C GLY A 38 3.91 7.52 -9.11
N LYS A 39 3.12 7.83 -8.07
CA LYS A 39 3.65 8.44 -6.85
C LYS A 39 4.55 7.46 -6.09
N ILE A 40 5.43 7.98 -5.25
CA ILE A 40 6.36 7.20 -4.47
C ILE A 40 5.82 7.05 -3.04
N LEU A 41 5.61 5.80 -2.61
CA LEU A 41 5.38 5.47 -1.20
C LEU A 41 6.73 5.22 -0.55
N TRP A 42 7.03 5.94 0.54
CA TRP A 42 8.34 5.90 1.18
C TRP A 42 8.25 5.80 2.69
N ARG A 43 9.11 4.98 3.27
CA ARG A 43 9.32 4.88 4.72
C ARG A 43 10.80 5.15 5.05
N PRO A 44 11.13 6.29 5.70
CA PRO A 44 12.50 6.59 6.11
C PRO A 44 13.13 5.45 6.92
N GLY A 45 14.39 5.15 6.63
CA GLY A 45 15.12 4.04 7.25
C GLY A 45 14.80 2.64 6.70
N ILE A 46 13.78 2.50 5.86
CA ILE A 46 13.39 1.24 5.23
C ILE A 46 13.49 1.31 3.70
N GLY A 47 13.06 2.42 3.12
CA GLY A 47 12.90 2.59 1.68
C GLY A 47 11.44 2.52 1.24
N GLY A 48 11.24 2.30 -0.04
CA GLY A 48 9.91 2.26 -0.65
C GLY A 48 10.00 2.15 -2.17
N GLY A 49 9.02 2.71 -2.86
CA GLY A 49 9.02 2.65 -4.32
C GLY A 49 7.81 3.30 -4.96
N ARG A 50 7.81 3.25 -6.29
CA ARG A 50 6.78 3.83 -7.14
C ARG A 50 5.54 2.95 -7.14
N LEU A 51 4.40 3.51 -6.79
CA LEU A 51 3.12 2.81 -6.76
C LEU A 51 2.73 2.36 -8.19
N THR A 52 2.47 1.07 -8.34
CA THR A 52 2.17 0.42 -9.61
C THR A 52 0.80 -0.24 -9.64
N GLU A 53 0.23 -0.49 -8.46
CA GLU A 53 -1.08 -1.12 -8.31
C GLU A 53 -1.74 -0.68 -7.00
N VAL A 54 -2.99 -0.20 -7.11
CA VAL A 54 -3.85 0.13 -5.98
C VAL A 54 -5.29 -0.28 -6.25
N GLU A 55 -6.10 -0.36 -5.19
CA GLU A 55 -7.55 -0.59 -5.30
C GLU A 55 -8.33 0.44 -4.50
N ALA A 56 -9.33 1.07 -5.11
CA ALA A 56 -10.27 1.94 -4.40
C ALA A 56 -11.40 1.13 -3.76
N TYR A 57 -11.85 1.61 -2.61
CA TYR A 57 -12.98 1.11 -1.85
C TYR A 57 -13.90 2.27 -1.51
N LEU A 58 -15.12 2.23 -2.07
CA LEU A 58 -16.09 3.32 -2.01
C LEU A 58 -16.95 3.24 -0.74
N PRO A 59 -17.43 4.38 -0.24
CA PRO A 59 -18.28 4.41 0.94
C PRO A 59 -19.70 3.89 0.67
N GLN A 60 -20.16 3.98 -0.58
CA GLN A 60 -21.50 3.58 -1.05
C GLN A 60 -21.40 2.70 -2.27
N ASP A 61 -22.40 1.83 -2.47
CA ASP A 61 -22.53 0.93 -3.63
C ASP A 61 -21.32 0.00 -3.86
N ASP A 62 -20.48 -0.19 -2.83
CA ASP A 62 -19.33 -1.08 -2.83
C ASP A 62 -19.43 -2.12 -1.70
N PRO A 63 -20.06 -3.27 -1.94
CA PRO A 63 -20.24 -4.30 -0.91
C PRO A 63 -18.93 -4.98 -0.47
N ALA A 64 -17.80 -4.73 -1.15
CA ALA A 64 -16.49 -5.19 -0.73
C ALA A 64 -15.79 -4.21 0.22
N CYS A 65 -16.28 -2.98 0.33
CA CYS A 65 -15.72 -1.99 1.23
C CYS A 65 -16.00 -2.36 2.70
N HIS A 66 -15.03 -2.17 3.58
CA HIS A 66 -15.23 -2.36 5.02
C HIS A 66 -16.26 -1.39 5.60
N ALA A 67 -16.47 -0.23 4.97
CA ALA A 67 -17.48 0.74 5.37
C ALA A 67 -18.93 0.32 5.02
N ALA A 68 -19.13 -0.67 4.14
CA ALA A 68 -20.46 -1.14 3.74
C ALA A 68 -21.31 -1.67 4.91
N CYS A 69 -20.68 -2.10 5.99
CA CYS A 69 -21.37 -2.52 7.22
C CYS A 69 -21.57 -1.38 8.24
N GLY A 70 -21.26 -0.14 7.86
CA GLY A 70 -21.21 1.01 8.75
C GLY A 70 -19.95 1.08 9.62
N LEU A 71 -19.89 2.09 10.48
CA LEU A 71 -18.79 2.30 11.42
C LEU A 71 -18.75 1.20 12.48
N THR A 72 -17.58 0.61 12.65
CA THR A 72 -17.29 -0.38 13.70
C THR A 72 -15.95 -0.06 14.35
N ARG A 73 -15.68 -0.62 15.55
CA ARG A 73 -14.38 -0.46 16.22
C ARG A 73 -13.21 -0.93 15.32
N ARG A 74 -13.43 -1.90 14.44
CA ARG A 74 -12.40 -2.48 13.57
C ARG A 74 -12.03 -1.56 12.39
N ASN A 75 -13.03 -0.88 11.81
CA ASN A 75 -12.84 -0.04 10.63
C ASN A 75 -12.83 1.47 10.94
N ALA A 76 -12.86 1.85 12.23
CA ALA A 76 -12.98 3.25 12.65
C ALA A 76 -11.94 4.18 12.00
N ALA A 77 -10.70 3.73 11.83
CA ALA A 77 -9.66 4.53 11.19
C ALA A 77 -9.94 4.85 9.72
N MET A 78 -10.78 4.05 9.04
CA MET A 78 -11.19 4.31 7.66
C MET A 78 -12.15 5.51 7.54
N PHE A 79 -12.79 5.90 8.66
CA PHE A 79 -13.67 7.07 8.77
C PHE A 79 -12.95 8.31 9.31
N GLY A 80 -11.62 8.22 9.48
CA GLY A 80 -10.79 9.33 9.95
C GLY A 80 -10.47 10.35 8.87
N PRO A 81 -9.61 11.33 9.20
CA PRO A 81 -9.23 12.39 8.26
C PRO A 81 -8.55 11.86 6.99
N PRO A 82 -8.78 12.51 5.82
CA PRO A 82 -8.08 12.16 4.59
C PRO A 82 -6.56 12.27 4.73
N GLY A 83 -5.84 11.35 4.10
CA GLY A 83 -4.39 11.23 4.26
C GLY A 83 -3.96 10.54 5.54
N SER A 84 -4.89 9.91 6.27
CA SER A 84 -4.56 9.00 7.37
C SER A 84 -4.25 7.60 6.86
N VAL A 85 -3.49 6.85 7.67
CA VAL A 85 -3.17 5.44 7.43
C VAL A 85 -4.26 4.56 8.03
N TYR A 86 -4.86 3.70 7.24
CA TYR A 86 -5.74 2.65 7.72
C TYR A 86 -5.06 1.30 7.50
N VAL A 87 -4.61 0.66 8.56
CA VAL A 87 -4.02 -0.67 8.52
C VAL A 87 -4.88 -1.66 9.28
N TYR A 88 -5.00 -2.86 8.73
CA TYR A 88 -5.73 -3.94 9.38
C TYR A 88 -5.06 -5.29 9.11
N LEU A 89 -5.36 -6.25 9.98
CA LEU A 89 -4.86 -7.62 9.85
C LEU A 89 -5.83 -8.44 8.98
N SER A 90 -5.37 -8.83 7.79
CA SER A 90 -6.10 -9.67 6.86
C SER A 90 -5.77 -11.15 7.11
N TYR A 91 -6.81 -11.99 7.21
CA TYR A 91 -6.70 -13.43 7.52
C TYR A 91 -5.88 -13.74 8.79
N GLY A 92 -5.80 -12.81 9.73
CA GLY A 92 -4.98 -12.96 10.93
C GLY A 92 -3.48 -12.95 10.70
N VAL A 93 -3.03 -12.57 9.52
CA VAL A 93 -1.70 -12.86 9.00
C VAL A 93 -1.02 -11.65 8.38
N HIS A 94 -1.68 -10.95 7.48
CA HIS A 94 -1.11 -9.84 6.71
C HIS A 94 -1.56 -8.49 7.21
N VAL A 95 -0.65 -7.60 7.52
CA VAL A 95 -0.96 -6.18 7.73
C VAL A 95 -1.08 -5.51 6.36
N LEU A 96 -2.27 -5.04 6.02
CA LEU A 96 -2.54 -4.37 4.75
C LEU A 96 -2.64 -2.87 4.95
N LEU A 97 -2.09 -2.11 4.01
CA LEU A 97 -2.02 -0.66 4.01
C LEU A 97 -3.11 -0.04 3.14
N ASN A 98 -3.90 0.83 3.74
CA ASN A 98 -4.81 1.70 3.00
C ASN A 98 -4.52 3.16 3.35
N LEU A 99 -4.78 4.04 2.40
CA LEU A 99 -4.73 5.49 2.55
C LEU A 99 -6.17 6.01 2.56
N VAL A 100 -6.56 6.66 3.66
CA VAL A 100 -7.93 7.17 3.85
C VAL A 100 -8.18 8.31 2.88
N CYS A 101 -9.33 8.27 2.23
CA CYS A 101 -9.77 9.24 1.23
C CYS A 101 -11.13 9.84 1.60
N ASP A 102 -11.56 10.83 0.77
CA ASP A 102 -12.80 11.57 0.99
C ASP A 102 -12.73 12.46 2.25
N ARG A 103 -13.85 13.01 2.66
CA ARG A 103 -13.94 13.77 3.90
C ARG A 103 -14.02 12.84 5.12
N GLU A 104 -13.67 13.38 6.27
CA GLU A 104 -13.85 12.69 7.55
C GLU A 104 -15.30 12.20 7.73
N GLU A 105 -15.47 11.10 8.42
CA GLU A 105 -16.74 10.37 8.63
C GLU A 105 -17.27 9.64 7.39
N VAL A 106 -16.58 9.72 6.26
CA VAL A 106 -16.89 8.95 5.06
C VAL A 106 -15.89 7.80 4.93
N GLY A 107 -16.34 6.59 5.08
CA GLY A 107 -15.50 5.40 5.07
C GLY A 107 -14.99 5.02 3.68
N SER A 108 -13.98 5.72 3.18
CA SER A 108 -13.40 5.58 1.86
C SER A 108 -11.89 5.46 1.93
N ALA A 109 -11.28 4.56 1.15
CA ALA A 109 -9.83 4.39 1.18
C ALA A 109 -9.29 3.74 -0.10
N VAL A 110 -7.97 3.91 -0.31
CA VAL A 110 -7.23 3.23 -1.38
C VAL A 110 -6.25 2.22 -0.76
N LEU A 111 -6.44 0.93 -1.08
CA LEU A 111 -5.52 -0.15 -0.71
C LEU A 111 -4.29 -0.12 -1.60
N VAL A 112 -3.11 -0.09 -0.99
CA VAL A 112 -1.82 -0.23 -1.69
C VAL A 112 -1.53 -1.71 -1.94
N ARG A 113 -1.39 -2.10 -3.22
CA ARG A 113 -1.19 -3.49 -3.60
C ARG A 113 0.21 -3.81 -4.07
N SER A 114 0.84 -2.89 -4.79
CA SER A 114 2.20 -3.10 -5.30
C SER A 114 2.93 -1.78 -5.49
N PHE A 115 4.24 -1.85 -5.34
CA PHE A 115 5.15 -0.79 -5.78
C PHE A 115 6.42 -1.38 -6.41
N GLU A 116 7.01 -0.66 -7.33
CA GLU A 116 8.32 -0.93 -7.87
C GLU A 116 9.37 -0.25 -6.98
N PRO A 117 10.27 -1.02 -6.32
CA PRO A 117 11.26 -0.46 -5.41
C PRO A 117 12.14 0.59 -6.08
N LEU A 118 12.48 1.65 -5.34
CA LEU A 118 13.46 2.66 -5.75
C LEU A 118 14.70 2.58 -4.88
N GLY A 119 15.86 2.68 -5.51
CA GLY A 119 17.15 2.62 -4.82
C GLY A 119 17.45 1.25 -4.21
N GLU A 120 18.10 1.25 -3.05
CA GLU A 120 18.51 0.03 -2.37
C GLU A 120 17.33 -0.73 -1.75
N THR A 121 17.30 -2.04 -1.94
CA THR A 121 16.20 -2.90 -1.48
C THR A 121 16.53 -3.74 -0.26
N GLN A 122 17.73 -3.57 0.30
CA GLN A 122 18.23 -4.43 1.38
C GLN A 122 17.29 -4.47 2.59
N HIS A 123 16.82 -3.32 3.06
CA HIS A 123 15.91 -3.24 4.21
C HIS A 123 14.54 -3.86 3.91
N LEU A 124 14.01 -3.64 2.70
CA LEU A 124 12.77 -4.28 2.24
C LEU A 124 12.92 -5.81 2.23
N ARG A 125 14.07 -6.32 1.79
CA ARG A 125 14.39 -7.77 1.79
C ARG A 125 14.53 -8.31 3.21
N CYS A 126 15.29 -7.64 4.08
CA CYS A 126 15.45 -8.03 5.48
C CYS A 126 14.09 -8.14 6.19
N ASN A 127 13.19 -7.17 5.98
CA ASN A 127 11.84 -7.23 6.54
C ASN A 127 11.02 -8.42 6.02
N ARG A 128 11.24 -8.83 4.76
CA ARG A 128 10.56 -9.97 4.15
C ARG A 128 11.11 -11.30 4.67
N VAL A 129 12.42 -11.41 4.86
CA VAL A 129 13.12 -12.66 5.23
C VAL A 129 13.13 -12.87 6.75
N GLY A 130 13.44 -11.82 7.52
CA GLY A 130 13.81 -11.95 8.92
C GLY A 130 12.68 -11.72 9.92
N ASN A 131 11.74 -10.83 9.62
CA ASN A 131 10.72 -10.38 10.57
C ASN A 131 9.30 -10.42 9.98
N GLY A 132 8.97 -11.48 9.32
CA GLY A 132 7.74 -11.62 8.53
C GLY A 132 6.43 -11.42 9.27
N SER A 133 6.42 -11.05 10.57
CA SER A 133 5.13 -10.94 11.27
C SER A 133 5.14 -9.91 12.39
N ALA A 134 4.24 -8.94 12.29
CA ALA A 134 3.78 -8.17 13.45
C ALA A 134 3.15 -9.07 14.54
N THR A 135 2.90 -10.35 14.26
CA THR A 135 2.28 -11.32 15.16
C THR A 135 3.17 -12.53 15.47
N GLY A 136 4.43 -12.56 14.99
CA GLY A 136 5.37 -13.67 15.22
C GLY A 136 5.01 -15.00 14.54
N ARG A 137 4.00 -15.04 13.67
CA ARG A 137 3.44 -16.28 13.10
C ARG A 137 3.94 -16.66 11.70
N TRP A 138 4.93 -15.95 11.15
CA TRP A 138 5.39 -16.23 9.78
C TRP A 138 6.59 -17.16 9.78
N ALA A 139 6.50 -18.19 8.95
CA ALA A 139 7.69 -18.89 8.50
C ALA A 139 8.59 -17.90 7.77
N GLN A 140 9.89 -17.96 8.02
CA GLN A 140 10.88 -17.19 7.29
C GLN A 140 10.68 -17.39 5.78
N VAL A 141 10.50 -16.30 5.06
CA VAL A 141 10.42 -16.37 3.60
C VAL A 141 11.85 -16.55 3.08
N PRO A 142 12.12 -17.62 2.29
CA PRO A 142 13.45 -17.78 1.71
C PRO A 142 13.86 -16.54 0.90
N ASP A 143 15.10 -16.13 1.01
CA ASP A 143 15.64 -14.95 0.31
C ASP A 143 15.40 -14.99 -1.21
N SER A 144 15.50 -16.19 -1.80
CA SER A 144 15.17 -16.42 -3.23
C SER A 144 13.72 -16.08 -3.63
N ARG A 145 12.80 -15.91 -2.66
CA ARG A 145 11.42 -15.46 -2.88
C ARG A 145 11.24 -13.96 -2.72
N CYS A 146 12.31 -13.23 -2.44
CA CYS A 146 12.29 -11.78 -2.20
C CYS A 146 12.93 -10.98 -3.34
N ASP A 147 13.02 -11.56 -4.54
CA ASP A 147 13.59 -10.89 -5.72
C ASP A 147 12.56 -10.37 -6.69
N GLY A 148 12.93 -9.29 -7.39
CA GLY A 148 12.11 -8.67 -8.42
C GLY A 148 10.68 -8.40 -7.93
N PRO A 149 9.66 -8.66 -8.76
CA PRO A 149 8.27 -8.41 -8.38
C PRO A 149 7.80 -9.16 -7.13
N ARG A 150 8.45 -10.28 -6.76
CA ARG A 150 8.11 -11.04 -5.56
C ARG A 150 8.40 -10.29 -4.26
N LEU A 151 9.23 -9.26 -4.32
CA LEU A 151 9.55 -8.43 -3.15
C LEU A 151 8.33 -7.62 -2.68
N CYS A 152 7.66 -6.89 -3.59
CA CYS A 152 6.66 -5.88 -3.26
C CYS A 152 5.34 -6.00 -4.04
N CYS A 153 5.09 -7.08 -4.82
CA CYS A 153 3.82 -7.28 -5.52
C CYS A 153 2.84 -8.10 -4.70
N GLY A 154 1.75 -7.48 -4.30
CA GLY A 154 0.68 -7.99 -3.46
C GLY A 154 0.63 -7.30 -2.10
N PRO A 155 -0.59 -6.99 -1.58
CA PRO A 155 -0.76 -6.10 -0.42
C PRO A 155 -0.10 -6.64 0.86
N GLY A 156 -0.11 -7.95 1.06
CA GLY A 156 0.61 -8.57 2.18
C GLY A 156 2.13 -8.43 2.07
N ARG A 157 2.68 -8.50 0.85
CA ARG A 157 4.12 -8.30 0.62
C ARG A 157 4.53 -6.85 0.81
N VAL A 158 3.69 -5.91 0.39
CA VAL A 158 3.86 -4.48 0.67
C VAL A 158 3.97 -4.23 2.17
N GLY A 159 3.01 -4.76 2.95
CA GLY A 159 3.01 -4.60 4.39
C GLY A 159 4.25 -5.19 5.07
N GLN A 160 4.68 -6.37 4.63
CA GLN A 160 5.90 -7.00 5.13
C GLN A 160 7.16 -6.23 4.74
N ALA A 161 7.35 -5.91 3.47
CA ALA A 161 8.53 -5.21 2.96
C ALA A 161 8.73 -3.86 3.67
N LEU A 162 7.66 -3.11 3.87
CA LEU A 162 7.69 -1.85 4.60
C LEU A 162 7.74 -2.03 6.12
N GLY A 163 7.67 -3.25 6.66
CA GLY A 163 7.68 -3.50 8.10
C GLY A 163 6.50 -2.86 8.83
N LEU A 164 5.29 -2.89 8.20
CA LEU A 164 4.10 -2.25 8.77
C LEU A 164 3.56 -3.01 9.97
N HIS A 165 2.99 -2.29 10.92
CA HIS A 165 2.37 -2.83 12.13
C HIS A 165 1.08 -2.09 12.47
N LEU A 166 0.22 -2.70 13.30
CA LEU A 166 -1.09 -2.15 13.64
C LEU A 166 -1.04 -0.81 14.40
N GLY A 167 0.09 -0.49 15.02
CA GLY A 167 0.30 0.80 15.69
C GLY A 167 0.32 2.01 14.75
N LEU A 168 0.41 1.80 13.44
CA LEU A 168 0.28 2.87 12.44
C LEU A 168 -1.17 3.26 12.16
N ASN A 169 -2.15 2.47 12.64
CA ASN A 169 -3.56 2.66 12.33
C ASN A 169 -4.10 3.99 12.85
N GLY A 170 -4.66 4.79 11.96
CA GLY A 170 -5.24 6.11 12.27
C GLY A 170 -4.22 7.25 12.32
N LEU A 171 -2.91 6.99 12.16
CA LEU A 171 -1.93 8.07 12.11
C LEU A 171 -1.95 8.80 10.75
N PRO A 172 -1.75 10.12 10.73
CA PRO A 172 -1.62 10.85 9.46
C PRO A 172 -0.33 10.45 8.73
N LEU A 173 -0.33 10.51 7.41
CA LEU A 173 0.87 10.42 6.60
C LEU A 173 1.87 11.52 7.01
N GLY A 174 3.15 11.27 6.82
CA GLY A 174 4.24 12.13 7.26
C GLY A 174 4.90 11.63 8.53
N GLU A 175 5.41 12.55 9.37
CA GLU A 175 6.24 12.22 10.52
C GLU A 175 5.56 11.26 11.51
N ALA A 176 4.28 11.45 11.78
CA ALA A 176 3.55 10.68 12.79
C ALA A 176 3.46 9.18 12.44
N SER A 177 3.26 8.84 11.15
CA SER A 177 3.19 7.45 10.69
C SER A 177 4.51 6.94 10.14
N THR A 178 5.49 7.81 9.93
CA THR A 178 6.73 7.50 9.21
C THR A 178 6.53 6.98 7.78
N LEU A 179 5.36 7.25 7.19
CA LEU A 179 5.03 6.92 5.80
C LEU A 179 4.77 8.20 5.03
N TYR A 180 5.38 8.32 3.87
CA TYR A 180 5.27 9.50 3.01
C TYR A 180 4.77 9.05 1.63
N VAL A 181 3.90 9.86 1.03
CA VAL A 181 3.60 9.79 -0.40
C VAL A 181 4.26 11.00 -1.04
N ILE A 182 5.07 10.78 -2.07
CA ILE A 182 5.90 11.81 -2.72
C ILE A 182 5.53 11.87 -4.20
N ASP A 183 5.38 13.07 -4.70
CA ASP A 183 5.17 13.36 -6.11
C ASP A 183 6.46 13.90 -6.73
N ASP A 184 7.03 13.17 -7.66
CA ASP A 184 8.20 13.57 -8.45
C ASP A 184 7.83 13.93 -9.91
N GLY A 185 6.53 14.09 -10.19
CA GLY A 185 6.00 14.47 -11.50
C GLY A 185 5.83 13.30 -12.49
N VAL A 186 6.18 12.08 -12.11
CA VAL A 186 5.99 10.91 -12.99
C VAL A 186 4.52 10.49 -13.00
N ALA A 187 3.91 10.48 -14.20
CA ALA A 187 2.51 10.13 -14.42
C ALA A 187 2.40 9.03 -15.50
N PRO A 188 2.52 7.75 -15.13
CA PRO A 188 2.43 6.65 -16.07
C PRO A 188 1.00 6.45 -16.58
N LYS A 189 0.85 5.73 -17.69
CA LYS A 189 -0.47 5.33 -18.19
C LYS A 189 -1.14 4.40 -17.20
N VAL A 190 -2.37 4.75 -16.80
CA VAL A 190 -3.19 3.98 -15.85
C VAL A 190 -4.28 3.21 -16.58
N ASN A 191 -4.42 1.93 -16.24
CA ASN A 191 -5.50 1.08 -16.68
C ASN A 191 -6.41 0.76 -15.48
N ARG A 192 -7.74 0.72 -15.73
CA ARG A 192 -8.75 0.29 -14.75
C ARG A 192 -9.11 -1.16 -15.00
N THR A 193 -9.22 -1.94 -13.92
CA THR A 193 -9.54 -3.36 -13.97
C THR A 193 -10.39 -3.78 -12.77
N GLU A 194 -10.89 -5.00 -12.79
CA GLU A 194 -11.55 -5.61 -11.65
C GLU A 194 -10.56 -5.80 -10.48
N ARG A 195 -11.07 -5.66 -9.25
CA ARG A 195 -10.30 -5.89 -8.01
C ARG A 195 -10.02 -7.37 -7.81
N ILE A 196 -9.00 -7.68 -7.00
CA ILE A 196 -8.53 -9.03 -6.74
C ILE A 196 -8.84 -9.48 -5.31
N GLY A 197 -9.33 -10.71 -5.17
CA GLY A 197 -9.50 -11.34 -3.85
C GLY A 197 -10.74 -10.89 -3.09
N ILE A 198 -11.72 -10.32 -3.79
CA ILE A 198 -13.04 -9.98 -3.26
C ILE A 198 -14.10 -10.91 -3.86
N SER A 199 -15.18 -11.13 -3.13
CA SER A 199 -16.32 -11.98 -3.55
C SER A 199 -17.59 -11.18 -3.85
N LYS A 200 -17.58 -9.88 -3.58
CA LYS A 200 -18.70 -8.96 -3.82
C LYS A 200 -18.15 -7.71 -4.51
N GLY A 201 -18.98 -7.07 -5.36
CA GLY A 201 -18.55 -5.89 -6.11
C GLY A 201 -17.35 -6.16 -7.04
N ASP A 202 -17.16 -7.39 -7.46
CA ASP A 202 -16.06 -7.88 -8.29
C ASP A 202 -16.07 -7.28 -9.71
N ARG A 203 -17.25 -6.86 -10.22
CA ARG A 203 -17.38 -6.22 -11.52
C ARG A 203 -17.04 -4.72 -11.55
N LEU A 204 -16.83 -4.11 -10.38
CA LEU A 204 -16.44 -2.70 -10.32
C LEU A 204 -14.97 -2.56 -10.74
N LEU A 205 -14.70 -1.69 -11.71
CA LEU A 205 -13.34 -1.42 -12.22
C LEU A 205 -12.60 -0.45 -11.32
N LEU A 206 -12.39 -0.85 -10.07
CA LEU A 206 -11.80 -0.03 -9.00
C LEU A 206 -10.36 -0.44 -8.65
N ARG A 207 -9.72 -1.23 -9.47
CA ARG A 207 -8.29 -1.52 -9.40
C ARG A 207 -7.57 -0.75 -10.50
N PHE A 208 -6.55 -0.01 -10.11
CA PHE A 208 -5.74 0.83 -10.98
C PHE A 208 -4.33 0.26 -11.05
N ILE A 209 -3.82 0.11 -12.27
CA ILE A 209 -2.49 -0.45 -12.54
C ILE A 209 -1.79 0.34 -13.64
N THR A 210 -0.47 0.36 -13.61
CA THR A 210 0.31 0.74 -14.79
C THR A 210 0.74 -0.49 -15.58
N SER A 211 0.72 -0.39 -16.91
CA SER A 211 1.27 -1.42 -17.82
C SER A 211 2.77 -1.27 -18.03
N GLU A 212 3.37 -0.19 -17.57
CA GLU A 212 4.77 0.18 -17.78
C GLU A 212 5.72 -0.50 -16.79
N SER A 213 5.18 -1.21 -15.78
CA SER A 213 5.97 -1.94 -14.79
C SER A 213 5.62 -3.42 -14.75
N THR A 214 6.60 -4.24 -14.41
CA THR A 214 6.42 -5.67 -14.12
C THR A 214 5.93 -5.90 -12.67
N TYR A 215 5.96 -4.87 -11.83
CA TYR A 215 5.56 -4.92 -10.42
C TYR A 215 4.04 -4.76 -10.25
N VAL A 216 3.27 -5.67 -10.88
CA VAL A 216 1.81 -5.77 -10.76
C VAL A 216 1.45 -7.16 -10.29
N SER A 217 0.64 -7.29 -9.25
CA SER A 217 0.41 -8.55 -8.52
C SER A 217 -0.31 -9.62 -9.34
N ARG A 218 -1.14 -9.22 -10.30
CA ARG A 218 -1.77 -10.08 -11.30
C ARG A 218 -1.94 -9.27 -12.59
N ARG A 219 -1.31 -9.71 -13.65
CA ARG A 219 -1.53 -9.10 -14.97
C ARG A 219 -2.94 -9.40 -15.47
N VAL A 220 -3.56 -8.42 -16.11
CA VAL A 220 -4.79 -8.65 -16.87
C VAL A 220 -4.40 -9.53 -18.04
N GLN A 221 -4.92 -10.74 -18.11
CA GLN A 221 -4.89 -11.50 -19.35
C GLN A 221 -5.80 -10.74 -20.32
N SER A 222 -5.25 -10.20 -21.41
CA SER A 222 -6.05 -9.75 -22.53
C SER A 222 -6.90 -10.94 -22.94
N ARG A 223 -8.21 -10.86 -22.72
CA ARG A 223 -9.13 -11.78 -23.40
C ARG A 223 -8.91 -11.51 -24.87
N GLY A 224 -8.24 -12.44 -25.54
CA GLY A 224 -8.10 -12.41 -27.00
C GLY A 224 -9.50 -12.27 -27.58
N GLY A 225 -9.70 -11.25 -28.40
CA GLY A 225 -10.86 -11.06 -29.22
C GLY A 225 -10.97 -12.14 -30.29
#